data_c105ab355b5544d82907f3875956a1ba
#
_entry.id   c105ab355b5544d82907f3875956a1ba
#
_cell.length_a   1.000
_cell.length_b   1.000
_cell.length_c   1.000
_cell.angle_alpha   90.00
_cell.angle_beta   90.00
_cell.angle_gamma   90.00
#
_symmetry.space_group_name_H-M   'P 1'
#
loop_
_entity.id
_entity.type
_entity.pdbx_description
1 polymer ?
#
loop_
_entity_poly.entity_id
_entity_poly.type
_entity_poly.pdbx_seq_one_letter_code
_entity_poly.pdbx_strand_id
1 'polypeptide(L)'
;MIVSSRQNSATLGALRIASLGAVVPTISALALSVCLTACGGSSGAASAPAASSPPTPATTINNPTVINLYPHQSATEAPIFTVMVTSVGSVPVSMPLGFDSGSAGVTLYAQSIFPASMVTGSGFVFAAGQTSITYNGITVTNVQGTRSYGTVNQTVEHGNLGFATLTFGDAAGQVTTQTMPVFLFYSVDYLNGNGYMTPVWQGWFGVATTDGNIDVVGSIEPTGGYGACTTQSTSTCYVVSAMKYIDYGSQVNAGFMLSPTPDFPTCDITTSGNCAPQGVLTVGLNAEIESSFSTSPLTCPPNGYVGPADIGGYPVCQKTINDVTIAASGASTGTYTSGAIFDTGTAYVYLSTPVGSSFPGTVVPGSTVSLTTPSGFTYSYVAGAGTANTVVAAGAAGDSIIGVQYFTTNYFLLDFKSSLVGWK
;
A
#
# COMPACT_ATOMS: atom_id res chain seq x y z
N MET A 1 26.42 16.33 -17.89
CA MET A 1 27.20 15.09 -18.00
C MET A 1 26.32 13.99 -17.38
N ILE A 2 25.64 13.26 -18.25
CA ILE A 2 24.59 12.29 -17.86
C ILE A 2 25.31 10.95 -17.67
N VAL A 3 25.29 10.40 -16.47
CA VAL A 3 25.78 9.04 -16.21
C VAL A 3 24.56 8.14 -16.03
N SER A 4 24.29 7.36 -17.07
CA SER A 4 23.33 6.26 -17.08
C SER A 4 23.96 5.06 -16.37
N SER A 5 23.39 4.60 -15.27
CA SER A 5 23.76 3.34 -14.64
C SER A 5 22.96 2.19 -15.30
N ARG A 6 23.63 1.44 -16.16
CA ARG A 6 23.12 0.14 -16.64
C ARG A 6 23.27 -0.90 -15.53
N GLN A 7 22.18 -1.51 -15.12
CA GLN A 7 22.22 -2.75 -14.35
C GLN A 7 22.57 -3.93 -15.26
N ASN A 8 23.65 -4.62 -14.93
CA ASN A 8 24.08 -5.85 -15.59
C ASN A 8 23.20 -7.03 -15.14
N SER A 9 22.48 -7.61 -16.09
CA SER A 9 21.82 -8.90 -15.93
C SER A 9 22.90 -10.01 -15.90
N ALA A 10 23.02 -10.68 -14.78
CA ALA A 10 23.82 -11.91 -14.66
C ALA A 10 23.00 -13.12 -15.14
N THR A 11 23.48 -13.74 -16.18
CA THR A 11 22.95 -14.99 -16.77
C THR A 11 23.16 -16.15 -15.78
N LEU A 12 22.10 -16.74 -15.27
CA LEU A 12 22.17 -18.00 -14.50
C LEU A 12 22.02 -19.21 -15.44
N GLY A 13 23.02 -20.07 -15.39
CA GLY A 13 23.14 -21.26 -16.20
C GLY A 13 22.07 -22.31 -15.91
N ALA A 14 21.68 -23.00 -16.96
CA ALA A 14 20.73 -24.09 -16.95
C ALA A 14 21.27 -25.30 -16.18
N LEU A 15 20.55 -25.76 -15.17
CA LEU A 15 20.77 -27.05 -14.52
C LEU A 15 19.78 -28.06 -15.11
N ARG A 16 20.33 -29.06 -15.83
CA ARG A 16 19.55 -30.19 -16.35
C ARG A 16 19.23 -31.15 -15.18
N ILE A 17 17.95 -31.44 -14.99
CA ILE A 17 17.53 -32.58 -14.15
C ILE A 17 16.91 -33.66 -15.05
N ALA A 18 17.40 -34.87 -14.82
CA ALA A 18 17.09 -36.05 -15.58
C ALA A 18 15.67 -36.59 -15.30
N SER A 19 15.13 -37.20 -16.33
CA SER A 19 13.87 -37.92 -16.36
C SER A 19 13.86 -39.16 -15.46
N LEU A 20 12.77 -39.37 -14.71
CA LEU A 20 12.44 -40.68 -14.13
C LEU A 20 10.95 -40.97 -14.31
N GLY A 21 10.68 -41.96 -15.11
CA GLY A 21 9.72 -43.04 -14.96
C GLY A 21 8.24 -42.74 -14.79
N ALA A 22 7.51 -42.94 -15.90
CA ALA A 22 6.05 -43.05 -15.91
C ALA A 22 5.58 -44.34 -15.23
N VAL A 23 4.60 -44.26 -14.34
CA VAL A 23 3.73 -45.36 -13.94
C VAL A 23 2.30 -44.97 -14.24
N VAL A 24 1.69 -45.67 -15.17
CA VAL A 24 0.26 -45.56 -15.54
C VAL A 24 -0.53 -46.55 -14.71
N PRO A 25 -1.60 -46.17 -14.01
CA PRO A 25 -2.64 -47.11 -13.66
C PRO A 25 -3.85 -46.97 -14.57
N THR A 26 -4.17 -48.06 -15.24
CA THR A 26 -5.41 -48.34 -15.94
C THR A 26 -6.59 -48.29 -14.97
N ILE A 27 -7.63 -47.49 -15.26
CA ILE A 27 -8.91 -47.56 -14.57
C ILE A 27 -10.00 -47.92 -15.59
N SER A 28 -10.69 -48.97 -15.23
CA SER A 28 -11.77 -49.63 -15.97
C SER A 28 -13.00 -48.75 -16.17
N ALA A 29 -13.58 -48.83 -17.37
CA ALA A 29 -14.88 -48.27 -17.71
C ALA A 29 -16.00 -49.01 -16.99
N LEU A 30 -16.88 -48.28 -16.33
CA LEU A 30 -18.17 -48.76 -15.86
C LEU A 30 -19.26 -48.01 -16.61
N ALA A 31 -19.96 -48.72 -17.47
CA ALA A 31 -21.13 -48.25 -18.20
C ALA A 31 -22.31 -48.14 -17.22
N LEU A 32 -22.99 -47.00 -17.18
CA LEU A 32 -24.24 -46.86 -16.46
C LEU A 32 -25.32 -46.28 -17.39
N SER A 33 -26.39 -46.98 -17.39
CA SER A 33 -27.56 -46.86 -18.28
C SER A 33 -28.30 -45.53 -18.19
N VAL A 34 -28.76 -45.10 -19.36
CA VAL A 34 -29.66 -43.98 -19.60
C VAL A 34 -31.06 -44.31 -19.08
N CYS A 35 -31.62 -43.50 -18.20
CA CYS A 35 -33.05 -43.34 -18.00
C CYS A 35 -33.48 -41.97 -18.55
N LEU A 36 -34.04 -41.95 -19.74
CA LEU A 36 -34.80 -40.82 -20.25
C LEU A 36 -36.15 -40.76 -19.53
N THR A 37 -36.31 -39.79 -18.65
CA THR A 37 -37.64 -39.29 -18.27
C THR A 37 -37.79 -37.88 -18.78
N ALA A 38 -38.57 -37.72 -19.81
CA ALA A 38 -39.06 -36.43 -20.29
C ALA A 38 -39.96 -35.82 -19.22
N CYS A 39 -39.61 -34.67 -18.70
CA CYS A 39 -40.50 -33.79 -17.94
C CYS A 39 -40.30 -32.34 -18.35
N GLY A 40 -41.38 -31.75 -18.70
CA GLY A 40 -41.77 -30.43 -19.09
C GLY A 40 -40.76 -29.28 -18.88
N GLY A 41 -40.46 -28.59 -19.95
CA GLY A 41 -39.75 -27.32 -19.92
C GLY A 41 -40.55 -26.26 -19.19
N SER A 42 -40.11 -25.88 -17.99
CA SER A 42 -40.33 -24.53 -17.50
C SER A 42 -39.15 -23.72 -17.98
N SER A 43 -39.37 -22.83 -18.91
CA SER A 43 -38.43 -21.75 -19.26
C SER A 43 -38.21 -20.90 -18.00
N GLY A 44 -37.21 -21.26 -17.21
CA GLY A 44 -36.71 -20.39 -16.17
C GLY A 44 -36.23 -19.12 -16.84
N ALA A 45 -36.98 -18.04 -16.71
CA ALA A 45 -36.51 -16.71 -17.06
C ALA A 45 -35.22 -16.51 -16.28
N ALA A 46 -34.10 -16.36 -16.99
CA ALA A 46 -32.84 -15.91 -16.39
C ALA A 46 -33.17 -14.64 -15.62
N SER A 47 -33.00 -14.67 -14.29
CA SER A 47 -33.17 -13.50 -13.46
C SER A 47 -32.33 -12.41 -14.06
N ALA A 48 -32.94 -11.29 -14.45
CA ALA A 48 -32.19 -10.11 -14.86
C ALA A 48 -31.14 -9.80 -13.76
N PRO A 49 -29.90 -9.50 -14.12
CA PRO A 49 -28.92 -9.11 -13.13
C PRO A 49 -29.50 -7.98 -12.30
N ALA A 50 -29.43 -8.12 -10.98
CA ALA A 50 -29.91 -7.07 -10.05
C ALA A 50 -29.28 -5.75 -10.47
N ALA A 51 -30.10 -4.69 -10.55
CA ALA A 51 -29.60 -3.37 -10.90
C ALA A 51 -28.48 -3.00 -9.93
N SER A 52 -27.30 -2.65 -10.47
CA SER A 52 -26.16 -2.25 -9.66
C SER A 52 -26.51 -0.96 -8.91
N SER A 53 -26.29 -0.97 -7.59
CA SER A 53 -26.46 0.26 -6.79
C SER A 53 -25.45 1.31 -7.23
N PRO A 54 -25.79 2.60 -7.20
CA PRO A 54 -24.85 3.67 -7.47
C PRO A 54 -23.75 3.69 -6.40
N PRO A 55 -22.56 4.26 -6.70
CA PRO A 55 -21.49 4.40 -5.71
C PRO A 55 -21.93 5.29 -4.54
N THR A 56 -21.33 5.08 -3.37
CA THR A 56 -21.51 5.96 -2.21
C THR A 56 -20.98 7.35 -2.56
N PRO A 57 -21.74 8.42 -2.32
CA PRO A 57 -21.27 9.79 -2.59
C PRO A 57 -20.03 10.15 -1.77
N ALA A 58 -19.13 10.93 -2.36
CA ALA A 58 -17.96 11.47 -1.64
C ALA A 58 -18.39 12.35 -0.47
N THR A 59 -17.58 12.33 0.60
CA THR A 59 -17.77 13.20 1.77
C THR A 59 -16.95 14.47 1.60
N THR A 60 -17.57 15.65 1.70
CA THR A 60 -16.85 16.91 1.85
C THR A 60 -16.48 17.11 3.33
N ILE A 61 -15.20 17.17 3.65
CA ILE A 61 -14.72 17.43 5.01
C ILE A 61 -14.43 18.92 5.20
N ASN A 62 -15.14 19.57 6.14
CA ASN A 62 -14.95 20.97 6.47
C ASN A 62 -14.18 21.19 7.78
N ASN A 63 -13.94 20.13 8.54
CA ASN A 63 -13.14 20.12 9.76
C ASN A 63 -12.24 18.89 9.74
N PRO A 64 -11.10 18.92 10.45
CA PRO A 64 -10.27 17.72 10.63
C PRO A 64 -11.13 16.57 11.14
N THR A 65 -11.09 15.44 10.41
CA THR A 65 -11.87 14.24 10.74
C THR A 65 -10.96 13.20 11.38
N VAL A 66 -11.33 12.76 12.56
CA VAL A 66 -10.58 11.77 13.33
C VAL A 66 -11.03 10.38 12.96
N ILE A 67 -10.08 9.50 12.64
CA ILE A 67 -10.29 8.10 12.26
C ILE A 67 -9.40 7.23 13.15
N ASN A 68 -9.95 6.16 13.68
CA ASN A 68 -9.18 5.19 14.44
C ASN A 68 -8.32 4.32 13.53
N LEU A 69 -7.09 4.05 13.98
CA LEU A 69 -6.21 3.02 13.44
C LEU A 69 -6.15 1.83 14.39
N TYR A 70 -6.04 0.65 13.83
CA TYR A 70 -6.02 -0.61 14.58
C TYR A 70 -4.68 -1.29 14.44
N PRO A 71 -4.21 -2.00 15.48
CA PRO A 71 -2.99 -2.79 15.37
C PRO A 71 -3.26 -4.03 14.54
N HIS A 72 -2.28 -4.41 13.74
CA HIS A 72 -2.15 -5.74 13.18
C HIS A 72 -0.81 -6.29 13.63
N GLN A 73 -0.82 -7.17 14.59
CA GLN A 73 0.36 -7.86 15.10
C GLN A 73 -0.03 -9.26 15.55
N SER A 74 0.49 -10.27 14.89
CA SER A 74 0.44 -11.65 15.37
C SER A 74 1.74 -12.02 16.10
N ALA A 75 1.79 -13.21 16.66
CA ALA A 75 2.99 -13.74 17.31
C ALA A 75 4.18 -13.90 16.33
N THR A 76 3.91 -13.96 15.03
CA THR A 76 4.89 -14.20 13.97
C THR A 76 5.03 -13.04 12.99
N GLU A 77 4.14 -12.04 13.07
CA GLU A 77 4.11 -10.90 12.17
C GLU A 77 4.52 -9.63 12.90
N ALA A 78 5.21 -8.79 12.17
CA ALA A 78 5.64 -7.50 12.68
C ALA A 78 4.47 -6.53 12.81
N PRO A 79 4.50 -5.59 13.79
CA PRO A 79 3.42 -4.65 13.99
C PRO A 79 3.28 -3.68 12.82
N ILE A 80 2.05 -3.48 12.37
CA ILE A 80 1.67 -2.42 11.42
C ILE A 80 0.35 -1.79 11.86
N PHE A 81 0.08 -0.59 11.38
CA PHE A 81 -1.25 0.03 11.51
C PHE A 81 -2.17 -0.47 10.41
N THR A 82 -3.46 -0.57 10.72
CA THR A 82 -4.51 -0.78 9.72
C THR A 82 -5.60 0.28 9.85
N VAL A 83 -6.17 0.64 8.71
CA VAL A 83 -7.39 1.44 8.61
C VAL A 83 -8.53 0.54 8.13
N MET A 84 -9.72 0.72 8.70
CA MET A 84 -10.90 -0.03 8.27
C MET A 84 -11.51 0.60 7.02
N VAL A 85 -11.63 -0.17 5.94
CA VAL A 85 -12.47 0.18 4.80
C VAL A 85 -13.83 -0.46 5.01
N THR A 86 -14.89 0.36 4.98
CA THR A 86 -16.26 -0.05 5.30
C THR A 86 -17.17 -0.13 4.07
N SER A 87 -16.78 0.50 2.95
CA SER A 87 -17.39 0.26 1.65
C SER A 87 -16.43 0.47 0.49
N VAL A 88 -16.66 -0.26 -0.59
CA VAL A 88 -16.02 -0.09 -1.91
C VAL A 88 -17.14 0.08 -2.93
N GLY A 89 -17.20 1.23 -3.60
CA GLY A 89 -18.41 1.61 -4.34
C GLY A 89 -19.61 1.69 -3.40
N SER A 90 -20.63 0.86 -3.65
CA SER A 90 -21.76 0.64 -2.73
C SER A 90 -21.75 -0.76 -2.08
N VAL A 91 -20.67 -1.51 -2.22
CA VAL A 91 -20.50 -2.81 -1.55
C VAL A 91 -20.07 -2.57 -0.11
N PRO A 92 -20.88 -2.93 0.90
CA PRO A 92 -20.43 -2.88 2.28
C PRO A 92 -19.38 -3.96 2.50
N VAL A 93 -18.28 -3.59 3.14
CA VAL A 93 -17.17 -4.47 3.48
C VAL A 93 -16.70 -4.21 4.93
N SER A 94 -15.85 -5.09 5.43
CA SER A 94 -15.12 -4.88 6.68
C SER A 94 -13.68 -5.32 6.41
N MET A 95 -12.89 -4.43 5.83
CA MET A 95 -11.55 -4.74 5.34
C MET A 95 -10.51 -3.91 6.11
N PRO A 96 -9.74 -4.51 7.03
CA PRO A 96 -8.57 -3.86 7.59
C PRO A 96 -7.46 -3.84 6.53
N LEU A 97 -7.09 -2.66 6.07
CA LEU A 97 -5.99 -2.45 5.14
C LEU A 97 -4.76 -1.92 5.87
N GLY A 98 -3.58 -2.41 5.52
CA GLY A 98 -2.33 -1.87 6.05
C GLY A 98 -2.19 -0.39 5.70
N PHE A 99 -2.11 0.47 6.71
CA PHE A 99 -1.90 1.90 6.53
C PHE A 99 -0.42 2.16 6.32
N ASP A 100 -0.07 2.61 5.12
CA ASP A 100 1.31 2.64 4.64
C ASP A 100 1.71 4.03 4.15
N SER A 101 2.52 4.73 4.93
CA SER A 101 3.09 6.02 4.55
C SER A 101 4.33 5.90 3.64
N GLY A 102 4.83 4.70 3.44
CA GLY A 102 5.94 4.38 2.53
C GLY A 102 5.48 4.02 1.11
N SER A 103 4.20 3.73 0.87
CA SER A 103 3.65 3.47 -0.45
C SER A 103 2.45 4.36 -0.77
N ALA A 104 2.05 4.40 -2.04
CA ALA A 104 0.89 5.17 -2.49
C ALA A 104 -0.11 4.29 -3.23
N GLY A 105 -1.38 4.68 -3.15
CA GLY A 105 -2.49 3.99 -3.79
C GLY A 105 -3.03 2.83 -2.97
N VAL A 106 -4.27 2.44 -3.28
CA VAL A 106 -4.99 1.42 -2.53
C VAL A 106 -5.02 0.13 -3.32
N THR A 107 -4.66 -0.98 -2.66
CA THR A 107 -4.87 -2.33 -3.17
C THR A 107 -5.93 -3.03 -2.34
N LEU A 108 -6.77 -3.82 -2.99
CA LEU A 108 -7.92 -4.47 -2.37
C LEU A 108 -8.02 -5.93 -2.84
N TYR A 109 -8.23 -6.85 -1.90
CA TYR A 109 -8.45 -8.24 -2.23
C TYR A 109 -9.82 -8.43 -2.88
N ALA A 110 -9.83 -8.67 -4.18
CA ALA A 110 -11.03 -8.68 -5.00
C ALA A 110 -12.06 -9.72 -4.56
N GLN A 111 -11.62 -10.89 -4.09
CA GLN A 111 -12.54 -11.96 -3.69
C GLN A 111 -13.34 -11.66 -2.40
N SER A 112 -12.92 -10.65 -1.64
CA SER A 112 -13.69 -10.12 -0.49
C SER A 112 -14.80 -9.14 -0.91
N ILE A 113 -14.80 -8.68 -2.16
CA ILE A 113 -15.71 -7.64 -2.67
C ILE A 113 -16.67 -8.21 -3.70
N PHE A 114 -16.18 -9.06 -4.60
CA PHE A 114 -16.92 -9.57 -5.74
C PHE A 114 -17.37 -11.01 -5.54
N PRO A 115 -18.53 -11.41 -6.11
CA PRO A 115 -18.96 -12.80 -6.08
C PRO A 115 -18.00 -13.69 -6.89
N ALA A 116 -17.89 -14.97 -6.51
CA ALA A 116 -17.02 -15.95 -7.16
C ALA A 116 -17.30 -16.15 -8.66
N SER A 117 -18.51 -15.78 -9.14
CA SER A 117 -18.82 -15.78 -10.56
C SER A 117 -18.15 -14.68 -11.37
N MET A 118 -17.63 -13.63 -10.70
CA MET A 118 -16.98 -12.50 -11.34
C MET A 118 -15.45 -12.53 -11.19
N VAL A 119 -14.94 -13.11 -10.10
CA VAL A 119 -13.50 -13.17 -9.83
C VAL A 119 -13.12 -14.50 -9.18
N THR A 120 -12.00 -15.05 -9.62
CA THR A 120 -11.37 -16.26 -9.04
C THR A 120 -9.91 -15.97 -8.72
N GLY A 121 -9.20 -16.91 -8.14
CA GLY A 121 -7.72 -16.79 -7.96
C GLY A 121 -6.94 -16.68 -9.27
N SER A 122 -7.59 -16.89 -10.43
CA SER A 122 -6.98 -16.73 -11.76
C SER A 122 -7.34 -15.40 -12.44
N GLY A 123 -8.16 -14.57 -11.80
CA GLY A 123 -8.54 -13.25 -12.31
C GLY A 123 -10.02 -13.02 -12.47
N PHE A 124 -10.34 -11.84 -12.99
CA PHE A 124 -11.70 -11.43 -13.32
C PHE A 124 -12.20 -12.09 -14.61
N VAL A 125 -13.50 -12.40 -14.65
CA VAL A 125 -14.17 -13.03 -15.79
C VAL A 125 -14.77 -11.95 -16.69
N PHE A 126 -14.20 -11.75 -17.87
CA PHE A 126 -14.70 -10.84 -18.90
C PHE A 126 -15.31 -11.62 -20.07
N ALA A 127 -16.42 -11.13 -20.60
CA ALA A 127 -16.92 -11.64 -21.87
C ALA A 127 -15.98 -11.27 -23.03
N ALA A 128 -16.07 -12.02 -24.12
CA ALA A 128 -15.23 -11.75 -25.30
C ALA A 128 -15.43 -10.31 -25.81
N GLY A 129 -14.32 -9.56 -25.92
CA GLY A 129 -14.32 -8.16 -26.33
C GLY A 129 -14.73 -7.15 -25.24
N GLN A 130 -15.04 -7.58 -24.04
CA GLN A 130 -15.38 -6.70 -22.94
C GLN A 130 -14.11 -6.09 -22.32
N THR A 131 -14.07 -4.76 -22.23
CA THR A 131 -12.93 -4.00 -21.68
C THR A 131 -13.11 -3.60 -20.22
N SER A 132 -14.37 -3.64 -19.72
CA SER A 132 -14.68 -3.37 -18.33
C SER A 132 -15.97 -4.06 -17.89
N ILE A 133 -16.09 -4.29 -16.60
CA ILE A 133 -17.31 -4.73 -15.91
C ILE A 133 -17.62 -3.75 -14.79
N THR A 134 -18.92 -3.58 -14.52
CA THR A 134 -19.36 -2.72 -13.40
C THR A 134 -20.15 -3.56 -12.41
N TYR A 135 -19.84 -3.40 -11.13
CA TYR A 135 -20.52 -4.07 -10.04
C TYR A 135 -20.68 -3.10 -8.86
N ASN A 136 -21.90 -2.76 -8.52
CA ASN A 136 -22.23 -1.91 -7.35
C ASN A 136 -21.37 -0.65 -7.23
N GLY A 137 -21.27 0.13 -8.30
CA GLY A 137 -20.47 1.37 -8.32
C GLY A 137 -18.95 1.17 -8.43
N ILE A 138 -18.50 -0.07 -8.63
CA ILE A 138 -17.09 -0.39 -8.89
C ILE A 138 -16.94 -0.70 -10.39
N THR A 139 -16.04 -0.04 -11.07
CA THR A 139 -15.65 -0.39 -12.45
C THR A 139 -14.35 -1.15 -12.43
N VAL A 140 -14.33 -2.37 -12.95
CA VAL A 140 -13.10 -3.17 -13.14
C VAL A 140 -12.76 -3.15 -14.61
N THR A 141 -11.53 -2.76 -14.95
CA THR A 141 -11.04 -2.80 -16.33
C THR A 141 -10.39 -4.16 -16.62
N ASN A 142 -10.24 -4.51 -17.90
CA ASN A 142 -9.47 -5.68 -18.30
C ASN A 142 -7.95 -5.45 -18.29
N VAL A 143 -7.49 -4.29 -17.81
CA VAL A 143 -6.07 -3.98 -17.64
C VAL A 143 -5.54 -4.76 -16.44
N GLN A 144 -4.75 -5.79 -16.73
CA GLN A 144 -4.09 -6.61 -15.71
C GLN A 144 -2.69 -6.06 -15.42
N GLY A 145 -2.27 -6.19 -14.17
CA GLY A 145 -0.95 -5.76 -13.76
C GLY A 145 -0.48 -6.44 -12.48
N THR A 146 0.65 -5.98 -12.01
CA THR A 146 1.25 -6.41 -10.75
C THR A 146 1.64 -5.22 -9.89
N ARG A 147 1.66 -5.44 -8.58
CA ARG A 147 2.27 -4.52 -7.62
C ARG A 147 3.18 -5.30 -6.69
N SER A 148 4.37 -4.75 -6.47
CA SER A 148 5.38 -5.39 -5.63
C SER A 148 5.66 -4.56 -4.38
N TYR A 149 5.85 -5.24 -3.25
CA TYR A 149 6.19 -4.66 -1.96
C TYR A 149 7.39 -5.37 -1.35
N GLY A 150 8.18 -4.62 -0.61
CA GLY A 150 9.36 -5.13 0.08
C GLY A 150 10.56 -5.35 -0.85
N THR A 151 11.74 -5.39 -0.24
CA THR A 151 13.01 -5.61 -0.97
C THR A 151 13.64 -6.97 -0.65
N VAL A 152 13.44 -7.47 0.58
CA VAL A 152 14.00 -8.73 1.06
C VAL A 152 12.98 -9.86 0.98
N ASN A 153 11.76 -9.61 1.44
CA ASN A 153 10.62 -10.52 1.36
C ASN A 153 9.62 -9.93 0.38
N GLN A 154 9.91 -10.06 -0.90
CA GLN A 154 9.10 -9.46 -1.92
C GLN A 154 7.75 -10.17 -2.05
N THR A 155 6.70 -9.38 -1.95
CA THR A 155 5.32 -9.78 -2.24
C THR A 155 4.91 -9.18 -3.57
N VAL A 156 4.32 -9.98 -4.45
CA VAL A 156 3.80 -9.54 -5.75
C VAL A 156 2.31 -9.84 -5.81
N GLU A 157 1.51 -8.78 -5.83
CA GLU A 157 0.06 -8.84 -6.04
C GLU A 157 -0.24 -8.88 -7.54
N HIS A 158 -1.10 -9.79 -7.98
CA HIS A 158 -1.62 -9.87 -9.36
C HIS A 158 -3.07 -9.43 -9.37
N GLY A 159 -3.42 -8.50 -10.21
CA GLY A 159 -4.75 -7.91 -10.19
C GLY A 159 -5.13 -7.16 -11.45
N ASN A 160 -6.27 -6.47 -11.36
CA ASN A 160 -6.77 -5.58 -12.40
C ASN A 160 -6.90 -4.15 -11.87
N LEU A 161 -6.69 -3.19 -12.76
CA LEU A 161 -7.02 -1.80 -12.48
C LEU A 161 -8.54 -1.66 -12.36
N GLY A 162 -8.99 -1.05 -11.26
CA GLY A 162 -10.39 -0.70 -11.03
C GLY A 162 -10.56 0.75 -10.62
N PHE A 163 -11.83 1.19 -10.56
CA PHE A 163 -12.22 2.52 -10.13
C PHE A 163 -13.40 2.40 -9.18
N ALA A 164 -13.30 3.02 -8.01
CA ALA A 164 -14.35 3.00 -6.99
C ALA A 164 -14.25 4.22 -6.07
N THR A 165 -15.34 4.55 -5.40
CA THR A 165 -15.29 5.33 -4.15
C THR A 165 -14.92 4.40 -3.01
N LEU A 166 -14.20 4.90 -2.02
CA LEU A 166 -13.85 4.15 -0.81
C LEU A 166 -14.38 4.90 0.41
N THR A 167 -15.11 4.20 1.28
CA THR A 167 -15.41 4.72 2.62
C THR A 167 -14.49 4.02 3.61
N PHE A 168 -13.74 4.80 4.37
CA PHE A 168 -12.82 4.31 5.38
C PHE A 168 -12.99 5.03 6.71
N GLY A 169 -12.64 4.35 7.79
CA GLY A 169 -12.89 4.76 9.16
C GLY A 169 -13.89 3.84 9.86
N ASP A 170 -14.41 4.30 10.98
CA ASP A 170 -15.34 3.56 11.83
C ASP A 170 -16.41 4.48 12.46
N ALA A 171 -17.01 4.05 13.57
CA ALA A 171 -18.03 4.86 14.27
C ALA A 171 -17.48 6.16 14.87
N ALA A 172 -16.16 6.31 15.06
CA ALA A 172 -15.55 7.54 15.54
C ALA A 172 -15.46 8.61 14.44
N GLY A 173 -15.28 8.17 13.20
CA GLY A 173 -15.27 9.05 12.04
C GLY A 173 -15.07 8.25 10.75
N GLN A 174 -15.69 8.74 9.69
CA GLN A 174 -15.62 8.14 8.36
C GLN A 174 -15.41 9.18 7.28
N VAL A 175 -14.69 8.80 6.24
CA VAL A 175 -14.49 9.62 5.05
C VAL A 175 -14.75 8.77 3.81
N THR A 176 -15.49 9.33 2.85
CA THR A 176 -15.71 8.70 1.54
C THR A 176 -14.98 9.51 0.47
N THR A 177 -14.14 8.84 -0.30
CA THR A 177 -13.37 9.45 -1.40
C THR A 177 -14.27 9.76 -2.61
N GLN A 178 -13.81 10.60 -3.50
CA GLN A 178 -14.27 10.62 -4.89
C GLN A 178 -13.91 9.29 -5.55
N THR A 179 -14.46 9.02 -6.73
CA THR A 179 -14.07 7.83 -7.52
C THR A 179 -12.59 7.92 -7.86
N MET A 180 -11.84 6.91 -7.48
CA MET A 180 -10.39 6.86 -7.61
C MET A 180 -9.91 5.54 -8.21
N PRO A 181 -8.72 5.47 -8.82
CA PRO A 181 -8.12 4.23 -9.23
C PRO A 181 -7.72 3.39 -8.01
N VAL A 182 -8.03 2.10 -8.07
CA VAL A 182 -7.67 1.08 -7.08
C VAL A 182 -7.09 -0.13 -7.80
N PHE A 183 -6.21 -0.86 -7.12
CA PHE A 183 -5.70 -2.12 -7.64
C PHE A 183 -6.45 -3.28 -6.98
N LEU A 184 -7.20 -4.03 -7.78
CA LEU A 184 -8.04 -5.14 -7.33
C LEU A 184 -7.28 -6.45 -7.54
N PHE A 185 -6.50 -6.88 -6.53
CA PHE A 185 -5.72 -8.10 -6.65
C PHE A 185 -6.54 -9.35 -6.32
N TYR A 186 -6.23 -10.46 -6.99
CA TYR A 186 -6.89 -11.75 -6.83
C TYR A 186 -5.93 -12.87 -6.45
N SER A 187 -4.63 -12.66 -6.60
CA SER A 187 -3.60 -13.60 -6.14
C SER A 187 -2.35 -12.85 -5.71
N VAL A 188 -1.54 -13.51 -4.88
CA VAL A 188 -0.30 -12.97 -4.33
C VAL A 188 0.80 -14.03 -4.43
N ASP A 189 1.96 -13.64 -4.97
CA ASP A 189 3.18 -14.44 -4.96
C ASP A 189 4.13 -13.95 -3.89
N TYR A 190 4.77 -14.87 -3.19
CA TYR A 190 5.81 -14.60 -2.20
C TYR A 190 7.15 -15.09 -2.76
N LEU A 191 8.01 -14.17 -3.17
CA LEU A 191 9.21 -14.51 -3.94
C LEU A 191 10.38 -15.05 -3.11
N ASN A 192 10.35 -15.01 -1.78
CA ASN A 192 11.43 -15.48 -0.92
C ASN A 192 10.99 -16.38 0.24
N GLY A 193 9.86 -17.06 0.12
CA GLY A 193 9.49 -18.20 0.96
C GLY A 193 8.98 -17.88 2.38
N ASN A 194 9.06 -16.65 2.83
CA ASN A 194 8.55 -16.20 4.13
C ASN A 194 7.51 -15.10 3.92
N GLY A 195 6.39 -15.45 3.33
CA GLY A 195 5.29 -14.51 3.16
C GLY A 195 4.79 -14.00 4.50
N TYR A 196 4.96 -12.70 4.75
CA TYR A 196 4.33 -12.02 5.88
C TYR A 196 2.82 -11.87 5.71
N MET A 197 2.29 -12.28 4.57
CA MET A 197 0.89 -12.11 4.23
C MET A 197 0.25 -13.46 4.01
N THR A 198 -0.53 -13.86 4.98
CA THR A 198 -1.43 -15.01 4.83
C THR A 198 -2.52 -14.67 3.81
N PRO A 199 -3.26 -15.66 3.27
CA PRO A 199 -4.43 -15.42 2.40
C PRO A 199 -5.51 -14.50 3.01
N VAL A 200 -5.34 -14.09 4.26
CA VAL A 200 -6.26 -13.21 5.01
C VAL A 200 -5.95 -11.74 4.80
N TRP A 201 -4.80 -11.39 4.20
CA TRP A 201 -4.44 -10.01 3.95
C TRP A 201 -5.38 -9.37 2.93
N GLN A 202 -5.95 -8.23 3.31
CA GLN A 202 -7.00 -7.58 2.52
C GLN A 202 -6.46 -6.49 1.59
N GLY A 203 -5.21 -6.06 1.76
CA GLY A 203 -4.55 -5.07 0.93
C GLY A 203 -3.87 -3.93 1.68
N TRP A 204 -3.43 -2.92 0.93
CA TRP A 204 -2.73 -1.75 1.43
C TRP A 204 -3.50 -0.47 1.19
N PHE A 205 -3.43 0.43 2.15
CA PHE A 205 -3.91 1.79 2.07
C PHE A 205 -2.71 2.73 2.05
N GLY A 206 -2.11 2.85 0.86
CA GLY A 206 -0.91 3.66 0.66
C GLY A 206 -1.22 5.14 0.65
N VAL A 207 -0.55 5.91 1.52
CA VAL A 207 -0.80 7.34 1.72
C VAL A 207 0.41 8.22 1.44
N ALA A 208 1.49 7.69 0.91
CA ALA A 208 2.66 8.47 0.51
C ALA A 208 2.31 9.55 -0.53
N THR A 209 3.13 10.57 -0.57
CA THR A 209 3.02 11.66 -1.56
C THR A 209 3.42 11.22 -2.96
N THR A 210 4.25 10.19 -3.07
CA THR A 210 4.70 9.59 -4.32
C THR A 210 3.55 8.86 -5.04
N ASP A 211 3.84 8.32 -6.19
CA ASP A 211 2.95 7.45 -6.95
C ASP A 211 3.18 5.97 -6.61
N GLY A 212 2.18 5.16 -6.84
CA GLY A 212 2.26 3.70 -6.80
C GLY A 212 2.21 3.15 -8.22
N ASN A 213 3.30 2.56 -8.70
CA ASN A 213 3.35 1.98 -10.03
C ASN A 213 2.50 0.70 -10.12
N ILE A 214 1.72 0.57 -11.19
CA ILE A 214 1.10 -0.69 -11.61
C ILE A 214 1.84 -1.15 -12.87
N ASP A 215 2.58 -2.23 -12.75
CA ASP A 215 3.24 -2.86 -13.89
C ASP A 215 2.20 -3.65 -14.69
N VAL A 216 1.78 -3.08 -15.81
CA VAL A 216 0.80 -3.72 -16.69
C VAL A 216 1.45 -4.89 -17.44
N VAL A 217 0.82 -6.05 -17.39
CA VAL A 217 1.32 -7.27 -18.04
C VAL A 217 1.48 -7.04 -19.55
N GLY A 218 2.70 -7.26 -20.06
CA GLY A 218 3.02 -7.13 -21.49
C GLY A 218 3.29 -5.69 -21.97
N SER A 219 3.30 -4.70 -21.08
CA SER A 219 3.72 -3.34 -21.44
C SER A 219 5.24 -3.25 -21.50
N ILE A 220 5.75 -2.61 -22.56
CA ILE A 220 7.12 -2.10 -22.58
C ILE A 220 7.09 -0.79 -21.79
N GLU A 221 8.03 -0.57 -20.90
CA GLU A 221 8.13 0.70 -20.16
C GLU A 221 8.05 1.89 -21.14
N PRO A 222 7.10 2.81 -20.97
CA PRO A 222 6.99 3.95 -21.86
C PRO A 222 8.23 4.84 -21.68
N THR A 223 8.79 5.27 -22.79
CA THR A 223 9.93 6.20 -22.83
C THR A 223 9.56 7.65 -22.48
N GLY A 224 8.32 7.91 -22.11
CA GLY A 224 7.80 9.20 -21.68
C GLY A 224 7.00 9.03 -20.40
N GLY A 225 7.13 9.97 -19.48
CA GLY A 225 6.59 9.92 -18.12
C GLY A 225 5.22 9.25 -17.97
N TYR A 226 5.06 8.56 -16.87
CA TYR A 226 3.83 7.84 -16.52
C TYR A 226 2.72 8.82 -16.13
N GLY A 227 1.50 8.56 -16.57
CA GLY A 227 0.30 9.27 -16.12
C GLY A 227 -0.41 8.53 -14.97
N ALA A 228 -1.29 9.23 -14.29
CA ALA A 228 -2.20 8.56 -13.36
C ALA A 228 -3.13 7.59 -14.12
N CYS A 229 -3.52 6.50 -13.45
CA CYS A 229 -4.42 5.52 -14.02
C CYS A 229 -5.78 6.14 -14.33
N THR A 230 -6.27 5.90 -15.53
CA THR A 230 -7.61 6.30 -16.01
C THR A 230 -8.36 5.07 -16.50
N THR A 231 -9.65 5.19 -16.73
CA THR A 231 -10.46 4.11 -17.32
C THR A 231 -10.01 3.71 -18.73
N GLN A 232 -9.19 4.54 -19.39
CA GLN A 232 -8.63 4.30 -20.71
C GLN A 232 -7.14 3.88 -20.67
N SER A 233 -6.56 3.71 -19.46
CA SER A 233 -5.16 3.28 -19.32
C SER A 233 -4.97 1.90 -19.95
N THR A 234 -3.98 1.79 -20.84
CA THR A 234 -3.61 0.53 -21.51
C THR A 234 -2.13 0.21 -21.34
N SER A 235 -1.41 1.05 -20.65
CA SER A 235 0.02 0.93 -20.35
C SER A 235 0.24 1.19 -18.87
N THR A 236 1.47 1.03 -18.41
CA THR A 236 1.86 1.34 -17.03
C THR A 236 1.32 2.70 -16.60
N CYS A 237 0.67 2.72 -15.45
CA CYS A 237 0.09 3.92 -14.90
C CYS A 237 0.28 3.94 -13.38
N TYR A 238 0.06 5.08 -12.76
CA TYR A 238 0.19 5.25 -11.32
C TYR A 238 -1.16 5.30 -10.62
N VAL A 239 -1.29 4.57 -9.52
CA VAL A 239 -2.28 4.85 -8.47
C VAL A 239 -1.65 5.83 -7.48
N VAL A 240 -2.42 6.78 -7.01
CA VAL A 240 -1.95 7.79 -6.06
C VAL A 240 -2.70 7.65 -4.73
N SER A 241 -2.19 8.30 -3.68
CA SER A 241 -2.78 8.26 -2.35
C SER A 241 -4.29 8.53 -2.36
N ALA A 242 -5.07 7.71 -1.66
CA ALA A 242 -6.50 7.92 -1.44
C ALA A 242 -6.81 9.28 -0.82
N MET A 243 -5.87 9.83 -0.04
CA MET A 243 -5.99 11.14 0.58
C MET A 243 -6.11 12.28 -0.46
N LYS A 244 -5.60 12.10 -1.68
CA LYS A 244 -5.74 13.08 -2.77
C LYS A 244 -7.12 13.08 -3.43
N TYR A 245 -7.95 12.07 -3.15
CA TYR A 245 -9.31 11.92 -3.68
C TYR A 245 -10.40 12.29 -2.67
N ILE A 246 -10.01 12.88 -1.56
CA ILE A 246 -10.96 13.41 -0.57
C ILE A 246 -11.41 14.81 -1.02
N ASP A 247 -12.68 15.09 -0.86
CA ASP A 247 -13.22 16.43 -1.07
C ASP A 247 -12.97 17.29 0.18
N TYR A 248 -11.90 18.07 0.14
CA TYR A 248 -11.53 18.99 1.20
C TYR A 248 -12.27 20.32 1.02
N GLY A 249 -13.13 20.67 1.99
CA GLY A 249 -13.78 21.96 2.03
C GLY A 249 -12.79 23.10 2.30
N SER A 250 -13.29 24.33 2.20
CA SER A 250 -12.47 25.54 2.27
C SER A 250 -11.78 25.79 3.62
N GLN A 251 -12.17 25.08 4.68
CA GLN A 251 -11.66 25.29 6.03
C GLN A 251 -10.53 24.33 6.43
N VAL A 252 -10.21 23.36 5.59
CA VAL A 252 -9.14 22.39 5.81
C VAL A 252 -8.24 22.27 4.59
N ASN A 253 -6.96 22.05 4.84
CA ASN A 253 -6.00 21.71 3.79
C ASN A 253 -5.96 20.21 3.56
N ALA A 254 -5.63 19.82 2.33
CA ALA A 254 -5.45 18.41 1.99
C ALA A 254 -4.20 17.85 2.65
N GLY A 255 -4.38 16.85 3.47
CA GLY A 255 -3.31 16.21 4.21
C GLY A 255 -3.84 15.38 5.36
N PHE A 256 -2.92 14.83 6.12
CA PHE A 256 -3.25 14.08 7.33
C PHE A 256 -2.18 14.22 8.41
N MET A 257 -2.57 13.93 9.63
CA MET A 257 -1.70 13.81 10.80
C MET A 257 -1.89 12.44 11.43
N LEU A 258 -0.78 11.81 11.83
CA LEU A 258 -0.76 10.64 12.70
C LEU A 258 -0.38 11.05 14.11
N SER A 259 -1.15 10.62 15.10
CA SER A 259 -0.80 10.75 16.51
C SER A 259 0.09 9.61 16.98
N PRO A 260 0.90 9.80 18.02
CA PRO A 260 1.70 8.73 18.59
C PRO A 260 0.86 7.54 19.03
N THR A 261 1.42 6.34 18.86
CA THR A 261 0.80 5.08 19.28
C THR A 261 1.77 4.33 20.17
N PRO A 262 1.70 4.53 21.49
CA PRO A 262 2.74 4.06 22.42
C PRO A 262 2.85 2.54 22.51
N ASP A 263 1.78 1.82 22.23
CA ASP A 263 1.73 0.38 22.36
C ASP A 263 1.22 -0.29 21.08
N PHE A 264 1.86 -1.39 20.70
CA PHE A 264 1.31 -2.35 19.75
C PHE A 264 0.97 -3.64 20.51
N PRO A 265 -0.25 -3.76 21.03
CA PRO A 265 -0.67 -5.01 21.66
C PRO A 265 -0.70 -6.11 20.60
N THR A 266 -0.36 -7.32 21.01
CA THR A 266 -0.54 -8.51 20.17
C THR A 266 -2.03 -8.70 19.92
N CYS A 267 -2.53 -8.09 18.88
CA CYS A 267 -3.89 -8.20 18.41
C CYS A 267 -3.89 -8.16 16.91
N ASP A 268 -4.47 -9.19 16.30
CA ASP A 268 -4.65 -9.26 14.87
C ASP A 268 -6.11 -8.93 14.56
N ILE A 269 -6.34 -7.72 14.04
CA ILE A 269 -7.68 -7.25 13.67
C ILE A 269 -8.29 -8.10 12.57
N THR A 270 -7.48 -8.77 11.74
CA THR A 270 -7.96 -9.62 10.65
C THR A 270 -8.58 -10.92 11.16
N THR A 271 -8.12 -11.41 12.29
CA THR A 271 -8.58 -12.68 12.88
C THR A 271 -9.49 -12.50 14.07
N SER A 272 -9.24 -11.51 14.95
CA SER A 272 -10.01 -11.32 16.17
C SER A 272 -11.24 -10.42 15.99
N GLY A 273 -11.23 -9.52 15.04
CA GLY A 273 -12.34 -8.59 14.75
C GLY A 273 -12.62 -7.54 15.84
N ASN A 274 -11.99 -7.64 17.01
CA ASN A 274 -12.29 -6.86 18.22
C ASN A 274 -11.05 -6.21 18.85
N CYS A 275 -10.04 -5.86 18.04
CA CYS A 275 -8.91 -5.10 18.57
C CYS A 275 -9.35 -3.69 18.95
N ALA A 276 -8.88 -3.20 20.09
CA ALA A 276 -9.06 -1.81 20.44
C ALA A 276 -8.24 -0.92 19.50
N PRO A 277 -8.76 0.27 19.13
CA PRO A 277 -7.97 1.25 18.38
C PRO A 277 -6.71 1.61 19.15
N GLN A 278 -5.59 1.75 18.43
CA GLN A 278 -4.29 2.08 19.05
C GLN A 278 -3.70 3.36 18.49
N GLY A 279 -4.10 3.79 17.32
CA GLY A 279 -3.63 5.00 16.68
C GLY A 279 -4.76 5.90 16.25
N VAL A 280 -4.43 7.15 15.96
CA VAL A 280 -5.35 8.15 15.47
C VAL A 280 -4.79 8.78 14.21
N LEU A 281 -5.58 8.67 13.15
CA LEU A 281 -5.39 9.37 11.89
C LEU A 281 -6.34 10.58 11.87
N THR A 282 -5.81 11.76 11.74
CA THR A 282 -6.61 12.97 11.49
C THR A 282 -6.51 13.34 10.03
N VAL A 283 -7.61 13.31 9.31
CA VAL A 283 -7.72 13.66 7.88
C VAL A 283 -8.20 15.09 7.72
N GLY A 284 -7.49 15.86 6.90
CA GLY A 284 -7.68 17.31 6.78
C GLY A 284 -6.88 18.06 7.84
N LEU A 285 -6.17 19.10 7.40
CA LEU A 285 -5.30 19.90 8.24
C LEU A 285 -5.89 21.30 8.39
N ASN A 286 -5.76 21.88 9.57
CA ASN A 286 -6.07 23.30 9.82
C ASN A 286 -4.82 24.03 10.30
N ALA A 287 -4.87 25.36 10.35
CA ALA A 287 -3.72 26.16 10.74
C ALA A 287 -3.19 25.85 12.16
N GLU A 288 -4.04 25.43 13.08
CA GLU A 288 -3.65 25.03 14.43
C GLU A 288 -2.79 23.76 14.40
N ILE A 289 -3.23 22.75 13.64
CA ILE A 289 -2.45 21.52 13.45
C ILE A 289 -1.12 21.86 12.79
N GLU A 290 -1.14 22.52 11.62
CA GLU A 290 0.07 22.80 10.83
C GLU A 290 1.12 23.60 11.60
N SER A 291 0.71 24.64 12.33
CA SER A 291 1.61 25.49 13.09
C SER A 291 2.30 24.80 14.26
N SER A 292 1.80 23.63 14.66
CA SER A 292 2.38 22.86 15.77
C SER A 292 3.53 21.95 15.37
N PHE A 293 3.85 21.84 14.07
CA PHE A 293 4.87 20.94 13.54
C PHE A 293 6.13 21.67 13.07
N SER A 294 7.26 21.01 13.23
CA SER A 294 8.48 21.30 12.50
C SER A 294 8.39 20.70 11.12
N THR A 295 8.41 21.47 10.05
CA THR A 295 8.16 21.01 8.70
C THR A 295 9.37 21.14 7.79
N SER A 296 9.47 20.25 6.80
CA SER A 296 10.40 20.33 5.67
C SER A 296 9.64 20.20 4.34
N PRO A 297 10.07 20.90 3.29
CA PRO A 297 9.50 20.73 1.98
C PRO A 297 9.85 19.37 1.41
N LEU A 298 8.88 18.76 0.73
CA LEU A 298 9.10 17.57 -0.09
C LEU A 298 9.71 17.98 -1.44
N THR A 299 10.52 17.11 -1.99
CA THR A 299 11.06 17.32 -3.34
C THR A 299 10.02 16.89 -4.38
N CYS A 300 9.46 17.87 -5.08
CA CYS A 300 8.52 17.63 -6.17
C CYS A 300 9.25 17.81 -7.51
N PRO A 301 9.15 16.86 -8.46
CA PRO A 301 9.80 16.99 -9.75
C PRO A 301 9.37 18.27 -10.47
N PRO A 302 10.27 18.96 -11.18
CA PRO A 302 9.96 20.20 -11.91
C PRO A 302 8.92 20.02 -13.03
N ASN A 303 8.70 18.81 -13.47
CA ASN A 303 7.66 18.43 -14.41
C ASN A 303 6.46 17.79 -13.72
N GLY A 304 6.15 18.27 -12.50
CA GLY A 304 5.10 17.76 -11.64
C GLY A 304 4.32 16.62 -12.28
N TYR A 305 4.53 15.40 -11.84
CA TYR A 305 3.50 14.42 -12.05
C TYR A 305 2.28 14.98 -11.34
N VAL A 306 1.53 15.77 -12.05
CA VAL A 306 0.19 16.10 -11.64
C VAL A 306 -0.51 14.77 -11.78
N GLY A 307 -0.88 14.16 -10.67
CA GLY A 307 -1.90 13.13 -10.69
C GLY A 307 -3.04 13.65 -11.55
N PRO A 308 -3.99 12.84 -12.05
CA PRO A 308 -4.96 13.32 -13.00
C PRO A 308 -5.39 14.70 -12.54
N ALA A 309 -5.19 15.69 -13.40
CA ALA A 309 -5.30 17.14 -13.14
C ALA A 309 -6.60 17.55 -12.44
N ASP A 310 -7.37 16.62 -12.15
CA ASP A 310 -8.78 16.62 -11.92
C ASP A 310 -9.15 16.35 -10.48
N ILE A 311 -8.23 15.87 -9.63
CA ILE A 311 -8.56 15.54 -8.25
C ILE A 311 -7.63 16.27 -7.32
N GLY A 312 -8.05 17.45 -6.94
CA GLY A 312 -7.37 18.31 -6.00
C GLY A 312 -6.09 18.98 -6.50
N GLY A 313 -5.56 18.60 -7.69
CA GLY A 313 -4.37 19.22 -8.30
C GLY A 313 -3.10 19.14 -7.46
N TYR A 314 -2.99 18.15 -6.56
CA TYR A 314 -1.83 18.01 -5.68
C TYR A 314 -0.66 17.35 -6.41
N PRO A 315 0.55 17.92 -6.32
CA PRO A 315 1.71 17.35 -6.98
C PRO A 315 2.08 15.98 -6.40
N VAL A 316 2.64 15.12 -7.24
CA VAL A 316 3.34 13.91 -6.80
C VAL A 316 4.75 14.31 -6.41
N CYS A 317 5.12 14.08 -5.16
CA CYS A 317 6.43 14.44 -4.62
C CYS A 317 7.16 13.19 -4.13
N GLN A 318 8.48 13.24 -4.06
CA GLN A 318 9.24 12.16 -3.46
C GLN A 318 8.85 11.98 -2.00
N LYS A 319 8.70 10.74 -1.57
CA LYS A 319 8.46 10.40 -0.15
C LYS A 319 9.73 10.50 0.71
N THR A 320 10.88 10.56 0.06
CA THR A 320 12.19 10.67 0.69
C THR A 320 12.43 12.09 1.18
N ILE A 321 12.79 12.20 2.44
CA ILE A 321 13.33 13.41 3.04
C ILE A 321 14.84 13.38 2.83
N ASN A 322 15.36 14.30 2.04
CA ASN A 322 16.80 14.39 1.79
C ASN A 322 17.54 14.98 3.00
N ASP A 323 18.84 14.78 3.05
CA ASP A 323 19.76 15.39 4.03
C ASP A 323 19.42 15.11 5.50
N VAL A 324 18.86 13.94 5.79
CA VAL A 324 18.65 13.47 7.17
C VAL A 324 19.99 12.99 7.73
N THR A 325 20.43 13.59 8.83
CA THR A 325 21.61 13.14 9.56
C THR A 325 21.24 12.03 10.52
N ILE A 326 21.90 10.89 10.41
CA ILE A 326 21.71 9.71 11.24
C ILE A 326 22.99 9.45 12.05
N ALA A 327 22.85 9.36 13.36
CA ALA A 327 23.96 9.13 14.27
C ALA A 327 23.67 7.96 15.21
N ALA A 328 24.70 7.18 15.52
CA ALA A 328 24.67 6.18 16.58
C ALA A 328 25.65 6.56 17.68
N SER A 329 25.29 6.30 18.93
CA SER A 329 26.14 6.54 20.11
C SER A 329 25.98 5.41 21.12
N GLY A 330 26.96 5.25 22.02
CA GLY A 330 27.04 4.16 22.98
C GLY A 330 27.96 3.04 22.50
N ALA A 331 27.48 1.78 22.49
CA ALA A 331 28.28 0.64 22.04
C ALA A 331 28.54 0.66 20.52
N SER A 332 27.65 1.25 19.74
CA SER A 332 27.87 1.59 18.33
C SER A 332 28.02 3.11 18.20
N THR A 333 29.00 3.58 17.43
CA THR A 333 29.24 4.99 17.20
C THR A 333 29.49 5.28 15.73
N GLY A 334 28.95 6.37 15.23
CA GLY A 334 29.13 6.82 13.86
C GLY A 334 28.04 7.79 13.44
N THR A 335 28.26 8.46 12.32
CA THR A 335 27.29 9.37 11.74
C THR A 335 27.38 9.35 10.21
N TYR A 336 26.26 9.61 9.55
CA TYR A 336 26.18 9.81 8.10
C TYR A 336 24.93 10.62 7.76
N THR A 337 24.88 11.08 6.52
CA THR A 337 23.69 11.77 5.96
C THR A 337 23.17 10.99 4.77
N SER A 338 21.86 10.77 4.70
CA SER A 338 21.18 10.11 3.60
C SER A 338 19.74 10.60 3.45
N GLY A 339 19.06 10.13 2.42
CA GLY A 339 17.62 10.18 2.38
C GLY A 339 16.99 9.29 3.45
N ALA A 340 15.84 9.69 3.95
CA ALA A 340 15.03 8.88 4.87
C ALA A 340 13.54 8.88 4.49
N ILE A 341 12.90 7.74 4.67
CA ILE A 341 11.45 7.54 4.49
C ILE A 341 10.86 7.18 5.85
N PHE A 342 9.82 7.90 6.28
CA PHE A 342 9.04 7.55 7.46
C PHE A 342 7.86 6.68 7.03
N ASP A 343 7.91 5.40 7.41
CA ASP A 343 7.12 4.33 6.80
C ASP A 343 6.37 3.50 7.84
N THR A 344 5.04 3.68 7.92
CA THR A 344 4.17 2.91 8.80
C THR A 344 3.94 1.47 8.32
N GLY A 345 4.27 1.16 7.06
CA GLY A 345 4.24 -0.20 6.51
C GLY A 345 5.48 -1.03 6.83
N THR A 346 6.50 -0.41 7.44
CA THR A 346 7.75 -1.07 7.83
C THR A 346 7.86 -1.19 9.34
N ALA A 347 8.00 -2.43 9.83
CA ALA A 347 8.02 -2.73 11.25
C ALA A 347 9.31 -2.32 11.98
N TYR A 348 10.43 -2.26 11.26
CA TYR A 348 11.76 -2.05 11.79
C TYR A 348 12.39 -0.77 11.24
N VAL A 349 13.57 -0.42 11.78
CA VAL A 349 14.39 0.64 11.21
C VAL A 349 15.45 0.03 10.29
N TYR A 350 15.48 0.47 9.02
CA TYR A 350 16.50 0.09 8.06
C TYR A 350 17.39 1.29 7.75
N LEU A 351 18.67 1.16 8.03
CA LEU A 351 19.65 2.20 7.79
C LEU A 351 20.48 1.85 6.56
N SER A 352 20.32 2.61 5.49
CA SER A 352 21.13 2.49 4.26
C SER A 352 22.34 3.43 4.39
N THR A 353 23.53 2.87 4.58
CA THR A 353 24.74 3.67 4.75
C THR A 353 25.50 3.79 3.43
N PRO A 354 25.97 4.99 3.05
CA PRO A 354 26.75 5.17 1.83
C PRO A 354 28.04 4.33 1.84
N VAL A 355 28.55 4.03 0.65
CA VAL A 355 29.84 3.37 0.47
C VAL A 355 30.95 4.22 1.12
N GLY A 356 31.77 3.60 1.95
CA GLY A 356 32.86 4.29 2.67
C GLY A 356 32.41 5.06 3.90
N SER A 357 31.15 4.95 4.31
CA SER A 357 30.66 5.49 5.58
C SER A 357 31.42 4.91 6.78
N SER A 358 31.71 5.73 7.78
CA SER A 358 32.25 5.28 9.08
C SER A 358 31.16 4.76 10.02
N PHE A 359 29.90 4.75 9.60
CA PHE A 359 28.80 4.19 10.38
C PHE A 359 28.96 2.68 10.54
N PRO A 360 28.70 2.09 11.72
CA PRO A 360 28.91 0.67 11.95
C PRO A 360 28.00 -0.19 11.04
N GLY A 361 28.52 -1.32 10.56
CA GLY A 361 27.75 -2.29 9.75
C GLY A 361 26.63 -2.99 10.54
N THR A 362 26.60 -2.82 11.85
CA THR A 362 25.54 -3.28 12.76
C THR A 362 25.37 -2.29 13.89
N VAL A 363 24.15 -2.07 14.34
CA VAL A 363 23.87 -1.30 15.57
C VAL A 363 23.66 -2.29 16.71
N VAL A 364 24.55 -2.21 17.72
CA VAL A 364 24.47 -3.08 18.89
C VAL A 364 23.25 -2.69 19.74
N PRO A 365 22.41 -3.63 20.20
CA PRO A 365 21.34 -3.35 21.12
C PRO A 365 21.81 -2.55 22.35
N GLY A 366 21.01 -1.57 22.76
CA GLY A 366 21.38 -0.60 23.81
C GLY A 366 22.09 0.64 23.30
N SER A 367 22.52 0.70 22.03
CA SER A 367 23.01 1.94 21.42
C SER A 367 21.85 2.90 21.15
N THR A 368 22.12 4.20 21.30
CA THR A 368 21.14 5.24 20.90
C THR A 368 21.33 5.58 19.42
N VAL A 369 20.26 5.54 18.65
CA VAL A 369 20.20 6.02 17.26
C VAL A 369 19.41 7.32 17.25
N SER A 370 19.99 8.35 16.64
CA SER A 370 19.37 9.67 16.50
C SER A 370 19.28 10.07 15.04
N LEU A 371 18.15 10.66 14.67
CA LEU A 371 17.89 11.20 13.33
C LEU A 371 17.61 12.70 13.48
N THR A 372 18.28 13.51 12.68
CA THR A 372 18.03 14.96 12.63
C THR A 372 17.61 15.32 11.21
N THR A 373 16.42 15.88 11.07
CA THR A 373 15.88 16.34 9.79
C THR A 373 16.46 17.68 9.37
N PRO A 374 16.35 18.10 8.11
CA PRO A 374 16.81 19.43 7.67
C PRO A 374 16.15 20.59 8.41
N SER A 375 14.93 20.41 8.92
CA SER A 375 14.24 21.42 9.75
C SER A 375 14.77 21.52 11.19
N GLY A 376 15.72 20.66 11.57
CA GLY A 376 16.29 20.62 12.93
C GLY A 376 15.50 19.76 13.91
N PHE A 377 14.39 19.14 13.51
CA PHE A 377 13.71 18.16 14.36
C PHE A 377 14.62 16.96 14.60
N THR A 378 14.73 16.53 15.85
CA THR A 378 15.56 15.37 16.24
C THR A 378 14.69 14.33 16.93
N TYR A 379 14.77 13.10 16.43
CA TYR A 379 14.19 11.91 17.02
C TYR A 379 15.31 10.96 17.46
N SER A 380 15.16 10.33 18.61
CA SER A 380 16.13 9.34 19.11
C SER A 380 15.41 8.15 19.72
N TYR A 381 15.98 6.97 19.56
CA TYR A 381 15.52 5.75 20.19
C TYR A 381 16.70 4.87 20.60
N VAL A 382 16.46 3.92 21.49
CA VAL A 382 17.45 2.92 21.87
C VAL A 382 17.23 1.68 21.01
N ALA A 383 18.23 1.29 20.22
CA ALA A 383 18.19 0.09 19.40
C ALA A 383 18.01 -1.17 20.25
N GLY A 384 17.15 -2.08 19.81
CA GLY A 384 16.79 -3.26 20.60
C GLY A 384 16.03 -4.30 19.79
N ALA A 385 15.13 -5.02 20.44
CA ALA A 385 14.22 -5.98 19.81
C ALA A 385 12.89 -5.30 19.39
N GLY A 386 12.03 -6.04 18.72
CA GLY A 386 10.72 -5.56 18.26
C GLY A 386 10.85 -4.41 17.26
N THR A 387 10.04 -3.37 17.40
CA THR A 387 10.04 -2.21 16.53
C THR A 387 11.36 -1.43 16.56
N ALA A 388 12.11 -1.49 17.67
CA ALA A 388 13.42 -0.88 17.82
C ALA A 388 14.58 -1.69 17.17
N ASN A 389 14.26 -2.82 16.52
CA ASN A 389 15.25 -3.57 15.75
C ASN A 389 15.80 -2.68 14.62
N THR A 390 17.11 -2.62 14.53
CA THR A 390 17.82 -1.78 13.57
C THR A 390 18.69 -2.62 12.67
N VAL A 391 18.35 -2.63 11.39
CA VAL A 391 19.08 -3.34 10.34
C VAL A 391 19.94 -2.32 9.59
N VAL A 392 21.22 -2.61 9.40
CA VAL A 392 22.14 -1.76 8.63
C VAL A 392 22.49 -2.44 7.32
N ALA A 393 22.16 -1.81 6.21
CA ALA A 393 22.57 -2.18 4.87
C ALA A 393 23.80 -1.34 4.49
N ALA A 394 24.98 -1.88 4.82
CA ALA A 394 26.25 -1.18 4.60
C ALA A 394 26.60 -1.10 3.11
N GLY A 395 26.97 0.09 2.65
CA GLY A 395 27.32 0.32 1.24
C GLY A 395 26.15 0.24 0.27
N ALA A 396 24.92 0.28 0.76
CA ALA A 396 23.74 0.29 -0.06
C ALA A 396 23.47 1.69 -0.63
N ALA A 397 23.15 1.75 -1.91
CA ALA A 397 22.60 2.96 -2.51
C ALA A 397 21.07 2.91 -2.28
N GLY A 398 20.57 3.84 -1.44
CA GLY A 398 19.12 3.91 -1.16
C GLY A 398 18.83 4.74 0.08
N ASP A 399 17.56 4.93 0.33
CA ASP A 399 17.07 5.66 1.48
C ASP A 399 17.05 4.79 2.73
N SER A 400 17.28 5.39 3.88
CA SER A 400 16.97 4.75 5.16
C SER A 400 15.47 4.73 5.37
N ILE A 401 14.93 3.63 5.96
CA ILE A 401 13.51 3.49 6.24
C ILE A 401 13.30 3.53 7.75
N ILE A 402 12.55 4.51 8.20
CA ILE A 402 12.22 4.72 9.60
C ILE A 402 10.81 4.16 9.80
N GLY A 403 10.76 2.95 10.32
CA GLY A 403 9.51 2.20 10.48
C GLY A 403 8.68 2.63 11.69
N VAL A 404 7.78 1.74 12.13
CA VAL A 404 6.77 2.01 13.18
C VAL A 404 7.36 2.51 14.48
N GLN A 405 8.63 2.25 14.78
CA GLN A 405 9.30 2.73 15.99
C GLN A 405 9.17 4.25 16.18
N TYR A 406 9.28 5.02 15.10
CA TYR A 406 9.09 6.47 15.14
C TYR A 406 7.68 6.84 15.62
N PHE A 407 6.68 6.18 15.09
CA PHE A 407 5.26 6.49 15.32
C PHE A 407 4.76 6.06 16.71
N THR A 408 5.60 5.39 17.51
CA THR A 408 5.23 5.05 18.88
C THR A 408 5.23 6.25 19.82
N THR A 409 6.03 7.27 19.51
CA THR A 409 6.27 8.43 20.41
C THR A 409 6.09 9.79 19.73
N ASN A 410 6.01 9.84 18.41
CA ASN A 410 6.03 11.10 17.68
C ASN A 410 4.83 11.24 16.75
N TYR A 411 4.42 12.49 16.55
CA TYR A 411 3.46 12.84 15.53
C TYR A 411 4.12 12.92 14.16
N PHE A 412 3.35 12.60 13.14
CA PHE A 412 3.76 12.71 11.75
C PHE A 412 2.68 13.42 10.95
N LEU A 413 3.07 14.31 10.03
CA LEU A 413 2.15 15.08 9.19
C LEU A 413 2.60 15.01 7.73
N LEU A 414 1.64 14.82 6.83
CA LEU A 414 1.81 15.08 5.40
C LEU A 414 0.78 16.10 4.95
N ASP A 415 1.26 17.22 4.40
CA ASP A 415 0.47 18.27 3.76
C ASP A 415 0.65 18.17 2.25
N PHE A 416 -0.36 17.67 1.57
CA PHE A 416 -0.35 17.54 0.11
C PHE A 416 -0.50 18.88 -0.60
N LYS A 417 -1.17 19.85 0.01
CA LYS A 417 -1.40 21.17 -0.57
C LYS A 417 -0.12 21.98 -0.65
N SER A 418 0.65 21.98 0.43
CA SER A 418 1.89 22.74 0.52
C SER A 418 3.12 21.89 0.21
N SER A 419 2.93 20.58 -0.05
CA SER A 419 4.02 19.62 -0.27
C SER A 419 5.03 19.61 0.89
N LEU A 420 4.52 19.49 2.12
CA LEU A 420 5.32 19.47 3.33
C LEU A 420 5.18 18.13 4.05
N VAL A 421 6.25 17.74 4.72
CA VAL A 421 6.25 16.72 5.76
C VAL A 421 6.55 17.39 7.10
N GLY A 422 5.91 16.94 8.17
CA GLY A 422 6.06 17.53 9.50
C GLY A 422 6.27 16.49 10.60
N TRP A 423 6.96 16.91 11.63
CA TRP A 423 7.30 16.13 12.83
C TRP A 423 7.05 16.95 14.11
N LYS A 424 6.61 16.22 15.16
CA LYS A 424 6.39 16.80 16.47
C LYS A 424 6.61 15.75 17.55
#